data_952a2f616bd3fa4c82a7d1f77849f15f
#
_entry.id   952a2f616bd3fa4c82a7d1f77849f15f
#
_cell.length_a   1.000
_cell.length_b   1.000
_cell.length_c   1.000
_cell.angle_alpha   90.00
_cell.angle_beta   90.00
_cell.angle_gamma   90.00
#
_symmetry.space_group_name_H-M   'P 1'
#
loop_
_entity.id
_entity.type
_entity.pdbx_description
1 polymer ?
#
loop_
_entity_poly.entity_id
_entity_poly.type
_entity_poly.pdbx_seq_one_letter_code
_entity_poly.pdbx_strand_id
1 'polypeptide(L)'
;LLLDIPAVQNYVVQKSVRMASKKLETTVSIDRVDIGLFSRVKIKGFYVEDYQRDTLLYVGRIDAFVTGLGIFGGGLSLSRGEIADAKLYLRETPGGEMNIKQIVNRISNPDKPKKGNFRLSLRKASIENTDLCLERLDRRDPEFGIDFSHMHLYGITAYVNDFTIDGQSIYTTIETLSARERSGFALDRFAGRFYLTNGCMGFEDVSVVTGRSNVQIPYIS
;
A
#
# COMPACT_ATOMS: atom_id res chain seq x y z
N LEU A 1 -2.58 -29.58 6.92
CA LEU A 1 -3.31 -30.54 7.76
C LEU A 1 -3.89 -29.91 9.04
N LEU A 2 -3.13 -29.27 9.92
CA LEU A 2 -3.67 -28.55 11.09
C LEU A 2 -4.16 -27.14 10.74
N LEU A 3 -3.60 -26.51 9.73
CA LEU A 3 -3.97 -25.18 9.26
C LEU A 3 -5.28 -25.14 8.44
N ASP A 4 -5.83 -26.32 8.08
CA ASP A 4 -7.12 -26.41 7.37
C ASP A 4 -8.33 -26.33 8.32
N ILE A 5 -8.08 -26.30 9.63
CA ILE A 5 -9.14 -26.19 10.65
C ILE A 5 -9.46 -24.72 10.90
N PRO A 6 -10.69 -24.24 10.63
CA PRO A 6 -11.04 -22.83 10.80
C PRO A 6 -10.74 -22.24 12.17
N ALA A 7 -10.87 -23.05 13.24
CA ALA A 7 -10.55 -22.61 14.59
C ALA A 7 -9.05 -22.33 14.79
N VAL A 8 -8.17 -23.14 14.17
CA VAL A 8 -6.71 -22.95 14.21
C VAL A 8 -6.32 -21.73 13.40
N GLN A 9 -6.90 -21.55 12.21
CA GLN A 9 -6.69 -20.35 11.39
C GLN A 9 -7.07 -19.08 12.18
N ASN A 10 -8.25 -19.04 12.77
CA ASN A 10 -8.70 -17.89 13.58
C ASN A 10 -7.77 -17.62 14.76
N TYR A 11 -7.30 -18.65 15.47
CA TYR A 11 -6.38 -18.47 16.59
C TYR A 11 -5.05 -17.85 16.14
N VAL A 12 -4.45 -18.38 15.06
CA VAL A 12 -3.19 -17.87 14.50
C VAL A 12 -3.35 -16.42 14.04
N VAL A 13 -4.44 -16.10 13.33
CA VAL A 13 -4.76 -14.76 12.87
C VAL A 13 -4.90 -13.79 14.04
N GLN A 14 -5.72 -14.12 15.04
CA GLN A 14 -5.94 -13.25 16.21
C GLN A 14 -4.65 -13.03 17.01
N LYS A 15 -3.79 -14.03 17.11
CA LYS A 15 -2.47 -13.89 17.72
C LYS A 15 -1.57 -12.97 16.91
N SER A 16 -1.54 -13.12 15.59
CA SER A 16 -0.73 -12.29 14.68
C SER A 16 -1.19 -10.82 14.71
N VAL A 17 -2.49 -10.58 14.67
CA VAL A 17 -3.09 -9.25 14.77
C VAL A 17 -2.72 -8.58 16.10
N ARG A 18 -2.86 -9.29 17.23
CA ARG A 18 -2.43 -8.77 18.55
C ARG A 18 -0.94 -8.45 18.60
N MET A 19 -0.11 -9.31 18.01
CA MET A 19 1.34 -9.04 17.91
C MET A 19 1.64 -7.82 17.05
N ALA A 20 0.94 -7.65 15.92
CA ALA A 20 1.07 -6.48 15.05
C ALA A 20 0.64 -5.21 15.79
N SER A 21 -0.53 -5.20 16.43
CA SER A 21 -1.01 -4.06 17.23
C SER A 21 -0.03 -3.68 18.34
N LYS A 22 0.52 -4.69 19.05
CA LYS A 22 1.53 -4.45 20.09
C LYS A 22 2.83 -3.89 19.52
N LYS A 23 3.31 -4.42 18.37
CA LYS A 23 4.54 -3.95 17.73
C LYS A 23 4.40 -2.54 17.18
N LEU A 24 3.26 -2.24 16.60
CA LEU A 24 2.96 -0.93 16.02
C LEU A 24 2.48 0.09 17.06
N GLU A 25 2.12 -0.37 18.26
CA GLU A 25 1.53 0.44 19.35
C GLU A 25 0.25 1.18 18.90
N THR A 26 -0.48 0.57 17.96
CA THR A 26 -1.76 1.09 17.47
C THR A 26 -2.71 -0.06 17.16
N THR A 27 -3.98 0.24 16.93
CA THR A 27 -4.98 -0.77 16.60
C THR A 27 -4.73 -1.31 15.18
N VAL A 28 -4.57 -2.63 15.11
CA VAL A 28 -4.66 -3.38 13.86
C VAL A 28 -5.78 -4.39 14.02
N SER A 29 -6.66 -4.51 13.05
CA SER A 29 -7.70 -5.54 13.07
C SER A 29 -7.90 -6.18 11.70
N ILE A 30 -8.47 -7.36 11.73
CA ILE A 30 -8.87 -8.14 10.55
C ILE A 30 -10.20 -8.81 10.90
N ASP A 31 -11.20 -8.64 10.05
CA ASP A 31 -12.51 -9.26 10.28
C ASP A 31 -12.46 -10.76 10.00
N ARG A 32 -11.84 -11.14 8.89
CA ARG A 32 -11.76 -12.53 8.46
C ARG A 32 -10.53 -12.83 7.63
N VAL A 33 -9.96 -14.01 7.86
CA VAL A 33 -8.93 -14.60 7.00
C VAL A 33 -9.39 -15.99 6.59
N ASP A 34 -9.33 -16.28 5.31
CA ASP A 34 -9.55 -17.58 4.74
C ASP A 34 -8.26 -18.02 4.02
N ILE A 35 -7.67 -19.13 4.46
CA ILE A 35 -6.52 -19.75 3.82
C ILE A 35 -7.05 -20.96 3.04
N GLY A 36 -7.01 -20.83 1.72
CA GLY A 36 -7.50 -21.85 0.81
C GLY A 36 -6.40 -22.81 0.35
N LEU A 37 -6.82 -23.79 -0.43
CA LEU A 37 -5.90 -24.69 -1.13
C LEU A 37 -4.97 -23.90 -2.05
N PHE A 38 -3.79 -24.45 -2.31
CA PHE A 38 -2.75 -23.84 -3.18
C PHE A 38 -2.25 -22.47 -2.71
N SER A 39 -2.16 -22.28 -1.38
CA SER A 39 -1.58 -21.07 -0.76
C SER A 39 -2.32 -19.76 -1.10
N ARG A 40 -3.61 -19.83 -1.41
CA ARG A 40 -4.47 -18.67 -1.57
C ARG A 40 -4.86 -18.13 -0.20
N VAL A 41 -4.61 -16.85 0.03
CA VAL A 41 -4.97 -16.15 1.27
C VAL A 41 -5.96 -15.04 0.93
N LYS A 42 -7.12 -15.07 1.57
CA LYS A 42 -8.13 -14.02 1.47
C LYS A 42 -8.27 -13.33 2.82
N ILE A 43 -8.22 -12.01 2.81
CA ILE A 43 -8.42 -11.19 4.00
C ILE A 43 -9.59 -10.25 3.73
N LYS A 44 -10.48 -10.11 4.71
CA LYS A 44 -11.56 -9.13 4.69
C LYS A 44 -11.44 -8.21 5.89
N GLY A 45 -11.74 -6.91 5.67
CA GLY A 45 -11.80 -5.92 6.71
C GLY A 45 -10.45 -5.71 7.42
N PHE A 46 -9.36 -5.55 6.65
CA PHE A 46 -8.08 -5.18 7.24
C PHE A 46 -8.10 -3.69 7.61
N TYR A 47 -7.75 -3.38 8.85
CA TYR A 47 -7.83 -2.04 9.40
C TYR A 47 -6.60 -1.70 10.22
N VAL A 48 -6.13 -0.46 10.09
CA VAL A 48 -5.02 0.11 10.86
C VAL A 48 -5.38 1.53 11.28
N GLU A 49 -5.25 1.83 12.57
CA GLU A 49 -5.33 3.19 13.11
C GLU A 49 -3.98 3.90 13.02
N ASP A 50 -4.02 5.23 12.98
CA ASP A 50 -2.86 6.05 13.29
C ASP A 50 -2.75 6.28 14.82
N TYR A 51 -1.75 7.04 15.26
CA TYR A 51 -1.51 7.31 16.68
C TYR A 51 -2.49 8.32 17.29
N GLN A 52 -3.34 8.96 16.49
CA GLN A 52 -4.44 9.81 16.92
C GLN A 52 -5.74 9.03 17.07
N ARG A 53 -5.70 7.71 16.81
CA ARG A 53 -6.81 6.77 16.79
C ARG A 53 -7.82 7.00 15.68
N ASP A 54 -7.35 7.66 14.62
CA ASP A 54 -8.09 7.80 13.39
C ASP A 54 -7.73 6.67 12.40
N THR A 55 -8.61 6.43 11.45
CA THR A 55 -8.33 5.48 10.37
C THR A 55 -7.11 5.96 9.57
N LEU A 56 -6.04 5.15 9.54
CA LEU A 56 -4.95 5.31 8.60
C LEU A 56 -5.20 4.52 7.32
N LEU A 57 -5.56 3.25 7.48
CA LEU A 57 -5.77 2.33 6.35
C LEU A 57 -6.95 1.41 6.64
N TYR A 58 -7.84 1.30 5.68
CA TYR A 58 -8.84 0.26 5.61
C TYR A 58 -8.74 -0.45 4.25
N VAL A 59 -8.88 -1.77 4.23
CA VAL A 59 -8.94 -2.56 3.00
C VAL A 59 -10.10 -3.54 3.12
N GLY A 60 -11.11 -3.39 2.28
CA GLY A 60 -12.29 -4.25 2.30
C GLY A 60 -11.95 -5.69 1.92
N ARG A 61 -11.09 -5.89 0.90
CA ARG A 61 -10.68 -7.21 0.42
C ARG A 61 -9.22 -7.24 -0.02
N ILE A 62 -8.50 -8.26 0.43
CA ILE A 62 -7.20 -8.65 -0.11
C ILE A 62 -7.30 -10.11 -0.53
N ASP A 63 -6.86 -10.45 -1.73
CA ASP A 63 -6.75 -11.81 -2.24
C ASP A 63 -5.33 -12.02 -2.79
N ALA A 64 -4.60 -12.97 -2.24
CA ALA A 64 -3.20 -13.17 -2.57
C ALA A 64 -2.87 -14.66 -2.79
N PHE A 65 -2.01 -14.92 -3.77
CA PHE A 65 -1.49 -16.24 -4.05
C PHE A 65 -0.01 -16.29 -3.65
N VAL A 66 0.27 -16.93 -2.53
CA VAL A 66 1.62 -17.11 -1.99
C VAL A 66 2.32 -18.23 -2.73
N THR A 67 3.46 -17.95 -3.34
CA THR A 67 4.28 -18.94 -4.07
C THR A 67 5.55 -19.33 -3.33
N GLY A 68 5.97 -18.53 -2.35
CA GLY A 68 7.13 -18.83 -1.55
C GLY A 68 7.20 -18.03 -0.26
N LEU A 69 7.67 -18.73 0.78
CA LEU A 69 8.05 -18.12 2.05
C LEU A 69 9.55 -18.35 2.22
N GLY A 70 10.31 -17.28 2.27
CA GLY A 70 11.76 -17.35 2.50
C GLY A 70 12.08 -17.80 3.92
N ILE A 71 12.26 -19.09 4.11
CA ILE A 71 12.48 -19.72 5.42
C ILE A 71 13.82 -19.24 6.03
N PHE A 72 14.81 -18.92 5.20
CA PHE A 72 16.18 -18.55 5.64
C PHE A 72 16.56 -17.08 5.42
N GLY A 73 15.66 -16.23 4.90
CA GLY A 73 16.00 -14.83 4.57
C GLY A 73 14.86 -13.82 4.73
N GLY A 74 13.70 -14.22 5.27
CA GLY A 74 12.59 -13.28 5.53
C GLY A 74 11.94 -12.73 4.26
N GLY A 75 11.82 -13.53 3.20
CA GLY A 75 11.17 -13.13 1.95
C GLY A 75 9.75 -13.69 1.80
N LEU A 76 8.89 -12.95 1.10
CA LEU A 76 7.55 -13.37 0.69
C LEU A 76 7.43 -13.21 -0.83
N SER A 77 7.02 -14.27 -1.50
CA SER A 77 6.78 -14.26 -2.95
C SER A 77 5.31 -14.54 -3.23
N LEU A 78 4.72 -13.67 -4.03
CA LEU A 78 3.33 -13.73 -4.44
C LEU A 78 3.28 -13.76 -5.98
N SER A 79 2.48 -14.64 -6.56
CA SER A 79 2.25 -14.63 -8.01
C SER A 79 1.18 -13.63 -8.41
N ARG A 80 0.20 -13.41 -7.56
CA ARG A 80 -0.89 -12.47 -7.75
C ARG A 80 -1.31 -11.86 -6.41
N GLY A 81 -1.70 -10.58 -6.44
CA GLY A 81 -2.35 -9.87 -5.36
C GLY A 81 -3.49 -9.02 -5.89
N GLU A 82 -4.61 -9.02 -5.20
CA GLU A 82 -5.77 -8.18 -5.52
C GLU A 82 -6.16 -7.43 -4.25
N ILE A 83 -6.30 -6.10 -4.36
CA ILE A 83 -6.74 -5.21 -3.29
C ILE A 83 -7.99 -4.51 -3.79
N ALA A 84 -9.07 -4.54 -3.02
CA ALA A 84 -10.30 -3.84 -3.37
C ALA A 84 -10.91 -3.13 -2.17
N ASP A 85 -11.63 -2.04 -2.48
CA ASP A 85 -12.36 -1.22 -1.52
C ASP A 85 -11.45 -0.69 -0.40
N ALA A 86 -10.27 -0.18 -0.79
CA ALA A 86 -9.31 0.36 0.15
C ALA A 86 -9.49 1.88 0.36
N LYS A 87 -9.14 2.34 1.55
CA LYS A 87 -9.11 3.77 1.91
C LYS A 87 -7.82 4.04 2.67
N LEU A 88 -7.03 4.98 2.18
CA LEU A 88 -5.79 5.43 2.81
C LEU A 88 -5.91 6.91 3.17
N TYR A 89 -5.73 7.23 4.45
CA TYR A 89 -5.79 8.59 4.98
C TYR A 89 -4.41 9.03 5.46
N LEU A 90 -3.77 9.87 4.67
CA LEU A 90 -2.48 10.47 4.98
C LEU A 90 -2.71 11.87 5.55
N ARG A 91 -2.40 12.08 6.83
CA ARG A 91 -2.60 13.36 7.50
C ARG A 91 -1.29 13.86 8.08
N GLU A 92 -1.04 15.15 7.92
CA GLU A 92 0.05 15.81 8.61
C GLU A 92 -0.35 16.03 10.08
N THR A 93 0.53 15.66 11.00
CA THR A 93 0.34 15.87 12.43
C THR A 93 0.76 17.29 12.84
N PRO A 94 0.34 17.81 14.00
CA PRO A 94 0.77 19.13 14.49
C PRO A 94 2.29 19.30 14.56
N GLY A 95 3.07 18.21 14.58
CA GLY A 95 4.53 18.23 14.51
C GLY A 95 5.11 18.33 13.09
N GLY A 96 4.27 18.47 12.05
CA GLY A 96 4.70 18.55 10.65
C GLY A 96 5.08 17.22 10.01
N GLU A 97 4.84 16.10 10.68
CA GLU A 97 5.11 14.77 10.16
C GLU A 97 3.81 14.09 9.68
N MET A 98 3.93 13.27 8.64
CA MET A 98 2.80 12.45 8.19
C MET A 98 2.49 11.33 9.21
N ASN A 99 1.20 11.10 9.47
CA ASN A 99 0.73 10.06 10.41
C ASN A 99 1.26 8.65 10.08
N ILE A 100 1.51 8.32 8.82
CA ILE A 100 2.10 7.05 8.39
C ILE A 100 3.56 6.88 8.82
N LYS A 101 4.32 7.98 9.01
CA LYS A 101 5.76 7.94 9.28
C LYS A 101 6.09 7.12 10.53
N GLN A 102 5.31 7.25 11.58
CA GLN A 102 5.51 6.52 12.83
C GLN A 102 5.31 5.01 12.64
N ILE A 103 4.29 4.62 11.87
CA ILE A 103 4.02 3.20 11.53
C ILE A 103 5.21 2.63 10.74
N VAL A 104 5.68 3.36 9.71
CA VAL A 104 6.83 2.95 8.89
C VAL A 104 8.08 2.80 9.76
N ASN A 105 8.36 3.73 10.66
CA ASN A 105 9.50 3.66 11.60
C ASN A 105 9.42 2.43 12.50
N ARG A 106 8.23 2.08 12.99
CA ARG A 106 8.03 0.88 13.83
C ARG A 106 8.21 -0.43 13.07
N ILE A 107 7.81 -0.46 11.80
CA ILE A 107 8.02 -1.63 10.92
C ILE A 107 9.51 -1.76 10.59
N SER A 108 10.15 -0.66 10.21
CA SER A 108 11.54 -0.64 9.72
C SER A 108 12.57 -0.89 10.82
N ASN A 109 12.27 -0.54 12.08
CA ASN A 109 13.12 -0.66 13.26
C ASN A 109 14.63 -0.46 12.96
N PRO A 110 15.11 0.80 12.83
CA PRO A 110 16.51 1.07 12.43
C PRO A 110 17.55 0.61 13.45
N ASP A 111 17.15 0.40 14.72
CA ASP A 111 18.04 0.10 15.84
C ASP A 111 18.36 -1.40 16.01
N LYS A 112 17.73 -2.28 15.25
CA LYS A 112 18.05 -3.71 15.27
C LYS A 112 18.89 -4.09 14.08
N PRO A 113 20.06 -4.72 14.27
CA PRO A 113 20.83 -5.27 13.17
C PRO A 113 19.94 -6.24 12.39
N LYS A 114 19.67 -5.91 11.14
CA LYS A 114 18.82 -6.71 10.26
C LYS A 114 19.48 -8.06 10.01
N LYS A 115 18.98 -9.14 10.60
CA LYS A 115 19.29 -10.50 10.14
C LYS A 115 18.58 -10.71 8.81
N GLY A 116 19.22 -10.29 7.71
CA GLY A 116 18.68 -10.37 6.35
C GLY A 116 17.77 -9.20 5.96
N ASN A 117 17.82 -8.81 4.70
CA ASN A 117 16.87 -7.83 4.14
C ASN A 117 15.51 -8.53 3.90
N PHE A 118 14.44 -7.93 4.42
CA PHE A 118 13.10 -8.37 4.03
C PHE A 118 12.92 -8.17 2.53
N ARG A 119 12.48 -9.22 1.85
CA ARG A 119 12.17 -9.17 0.42
C ARG A 119 10.72 -9.54 0.20
N LEU A 120 9.98 -8.67 -0.48
CA LEU A 120 8.66 -8.95 -0.99
C LEU A 120 8.71 -8.91 -2.52
N SER A 121 8.21 -9.95 -3.16
CA SER A 121 8.07 -10.02 -4.60
C SER A 121 6.61 -10.33 -4.95
N LEU A 122 6.00 -9.50 -5.78
CA LEU A 122 4.63 -9.66 -6.24
C LEU A 122 4.60 -9.47 -7.76
N ARG A 123 4.41 -10.57 -8.50
CA ARG A 123 4.52 -10.55 -9.96
C ARG A 123 3.42 -9.74 -10.64
N LYS A 124 2.18 -9.87 -10.17
CA LYS A 124 1.03 -9.12 -10.71
C LYS A 124 0.15 -8.65 -9.57
N ALA A 125 -0.26 -7.40 -9.60
CA ALA A 125 -1.26 -6.89 -8.68
C ALA A 125 -2.33 -6.07 -9.39
N SER A 126 -3.55 -6.14 -8.86
CA SER A 126 -4.63 -5.22 -9.16
C SER A 126 -5.07 -4.48 -7.91
N ILE A 127 -5.41 -3.22 -8.11
CA ILE A 127 -6.03 -2.35 -7.11
C ILE A 127 -7.33 -1.87 -7.71
N GLU A 128 -8.42 -2.01 -6.98
CA GLU A 128 -9.75 -1.65 -7.44
C GLU A 128 -10.47 -0.82 -6.40
N ASN A 129 -11.22 0.19 -6.86
CA ASN A 129 -12.10 1.01 -6.01
C ASN A 129 -11.40 1.49 -4.73
N THR A 130 -10.25 2.15 -4.89
CA THR A 130 -9.44 2.63 -3.77
C THR A 130 -9.50 4.16 -3.68
N ASP A 131 -9.60 4.67 -2.47
CA ASP A 131 -9.55 6.10 -2.17
C ASP A 131 -8.26 6.45 -1.42
N LEU A 132 -7.67 7.60 -1.76
CA LEU A 132 -6.53 8.18 -1.06
C LEU A 132 -6.85 9.62 -0.71
N CYS A 133 -6.81 9.92 0.58
CA CYS A 133 -6.92 11.28 1.11
C CYS A 133 -5.57 11.73 1.64
N LEU A 134 -5.12 12.90 1.20
CA LEU A 134 -3.95 13.58 1.73
C LEU A 134 -4.40 14.91 2.33
N GLU A 135 -4.07 15.14 3.59
CA GLU A 135 -4.40 16.36 4.32
C GLU A 135 -3.14 16.90 5.00
N ARG A 136 -2.70 18.10 4.60
CA ARG A 136 -1.60 18.83 5.23
C ARG A 136 -2.15 20.00 6.03
N LEU A 137 -1.60 20.19 7.23
CA LEU A 137 -1.96 21.31 8.09
C LEU A 137 -1.42 22.64 7.54
N ASP A 138 -2.13 23.74 7.88
CA ASP A 138 -1.71 25.12 7.66
C ASP A 138 -1.36 25.50 6.20
N ARG A 139 -1.87 24.76 5.23
CA ARG A 139 -1.77 25.11 3.81
C ARG A 139 -3.07 25.75 3.36
N ARG A 140 -2.96 26.89 2.66
CA ARG A 140 -4.13 27.53 2.04
C ARG A 140 -4.53 26.77 0.80
N ASP A 141 -5.83 26.59 0.60
CA ASP A 141 -6.37 26.03 -0.61
C ASP A 141 -5.97 26.91 -1.81
N PRO A 142 -5.51 26.34 -2.92
CA PRO A 142 -5.26 27.11 -4.12
C PRO A 142 -6.58 27.69 -4.65
N GLU A 143 -6.52 28.88 -5.18
CA GLU A 143 -7.70 29.53 -5.75
C GLU A 143 -8.24 28.79 -6.98
N PHE A 144 -7.36 28.09 -7.69
CA PHE A 144 -7.67 27.31 -8.89
C PHE A 144 -6.79 26.05 -8.97
N GLY A 145 -7.33 24.98 -9.57
CA GLY A 145 -6.59 23.76 -9.90
C GLY A 145 -6.65 22.69 -8.82
N ILE A 146 -5.68 21.79 -8.85
CA ILE A 146 -5.57 20.69 -7.89
C ILE A 146 -4.90 21.21 -6.63
N ASP A 147 -5.54 20.98 -5.49
CA ASP A 147 -4.94 21.18 -4.18
C ASP A 147 -4.07 19.97 -3.78
N PHE A 148 -2.77 20.08 -4.01
CA PHE A 148 -1.83 19.03 -3.62
C PHE A 148 -1.59 18.91 -2.11
N SER A 149 -2.14 19.83 -1.32
CA SER A 149 -2.08 19.76 0.15
C SER A 149 -3.29 19.08 0.77
N HIS A 150 -4.44 19.16 0.10
CA HIS A 150 -5.70 18.52 0.54
C HIS A 150 -6.31 17.71 -0.61
N MET A 151 -5.56 16.73 -1.07
CA MET A 151 -5.91 15.92 -2.23
C MET A 151 -6.81 14.76 -1.84
N HIS A 152 -7.89 14.56 -2.59
CA HIS A 152 -8.74 13.38 -2.48
C HIS A 152 -8.84 12.68 -3.83
N LEU A 153 -8.05 11.62 -3.99
CA LEU A 153 -8.17 10.70 -5.12
C LEU A 153 -9.16 9.61 -4.78
N TYR A 154 -10.11 9.36 -5.68
CA TYR A 154 -11.13 8.33 -5.49
C TYR A 154 -11.31 7.47 -6.73
N GLY A 155 -11.86 6.28 -6.53
CA GLY A 155 -12.07 5.30 -7.59
C GLY A 155 -10.77 4.88 -8.25
N ILE A 156 -9.65 4.87 -7.52
CA ILE A 156 -8.36 4.45 -8.02
C ILE A 156 -8.45 3.00 -8.48
N THR A 157 -8.07 2.77 -9.73
CA THR A 157 -7.89 1.43 -10.29
C THR A 157 -6.49 1.36 -10.86
N ALA A 158 -5.73 0.31 -10.51
CA ALA A 158 -4.38 0.14 -11.03
C ALA A 158 -4.06 -1.33 -11.30
N TYR A 159 -3.24 -1.56 -12.32
CA TYR A 159 -2.60 -2.83 -12.59
C TYR A 159 -1.09 -2.62 -12.59
N VAL A 160 -0.40 -3.40 -11.77
CA VAL A 160 1.04 -3.31 -11.62
C VAL A 160 1.69 -4.68 -11.78
N ASN A 161 2.90 -4.68 -12.33
CA ASN A 161 3.73 -5.86 -12.48
C ASN A 161 5.05 -5.69 -11.72
N ASP A 162 5.61 -6.82 -11.33
CA ASP A 162 6.96 -6.94 -10.77
C ASP A 162 7.22 -6.01 -9.58
N PHE A 163 6.19 -5.85 -8.72
CA PHE A 163 6.35 -5.09 -7.48
C PHE A 163 7.33 -5.83 -6.57
N THR A 164 8.41 -5.15 -6.22
CA THR A 164 9.48 -5.70 -5.40
C THR A 164 9.87 -4.73 -4.31
N ILE A 165 9.94 -5.22 -3.07
CA ILE A 165 10.62 -4.56 -1.96
C ILE A 165 11.87 -5.39 -1.67
N ASP A 166 13.05 -4.76 -1.70
CA ASP A 166 14.31 -5.37 -1.30
C ASP A 166 15.05 -4.43 -0.34
N GLY A 167 14.91 -4.69 0.92
CA GLY A 167 15.39 -3.80 1.97
C GLY A 167 14.70 -2.43 1.96
N GLN A 168 15.41 -1.40 1.50
CA GLN A 168 14.89 -0.03 1.38
C GLN A 168 14.54 0.35 -0.06
N SER A 169 14.71 -0.57 -1.00
CA SER A 169 14.43 -0.33 -2.41
C SER A 169 13.06 -0.87 -2.78
N ILE A 170 12.33 -0.10 -3.60
CA ILE A 170 11.02 -0.48 -4.16
C ILE A 170 11.10 -0.30 -5.67
N TYR A 171 10.62 -1.29 -6.39
CA TYR A 171 10.52 -1.27 -7.85
C TYR A 171 9.15 -1.79 -8.25
N THR A 172 8.57 -1.19 -9.30
CA THR A 172 7.35 -1.72 -9.91
C THR A 172 7.13 -1.13 -11.31
N THR A 173 6.47 -1.88 -12.16
CA THR A 173 5.94 -1.40 -13.42
C THR A 173 4.44 -1.15 -13.27
N ILE A 174 4.03 0.09 -13.45
CA ILE A 174 2.62 0.49 -13.47
C ILE A 174 2.16 0.36 -14.92
N GLU A 175 1.37 -0.67 -15.21
CA GLU A 175 0.80 -0.88 -16.54
C GLU A 175 -0.32 0.12 -16.83
N THR A 176 -1.13 0.36 -15.83
CA THR A 176 -2.18 1.36 -15.88
C THR A 176 -2.57 1.76 -14.46
N LEU A 177 -2.83 3.03 -14.28
CA LEU A 177 -3.47 3.59 -13.11
C LEU A 177 -4.44 4.68 -13.58
N SER A 178 -5.66 4.63 -13.10
CA SER A 178 -6.65 5.69 -13.29
C SER A 178 -7.19 6.15 -11.96
N ALA A 179 -7.59 7.42 -11.88
CA ALA A 179 -8.13 8.03 -10.67
C ALA A 179 -8.94 9.28 -11.01
N ARG A 180 -9.78 9.68 -10.08
CA ARG A 180 -10.46 10.98 -10.10
C ARG A 180 -10.09 11.77 -8.87
N GLU A 181 -10.01 13.08 -9.01
CA GLU A 181 -9.74 14.00 -7.91
C GLU A 181 -10.96 14.88 -7.65
N ARG A 182 -11.21 15.26 -6.40
CA ARG A 182 -12.39 16.01 -5.97
C ARG A 182 -12.61 17.34 -6.70
N SER A 183 -11.55 17.97 -7.23
CA SER A 183 -11.65 19.18 -8.06
C SER A 183 -12.25 18.94 -9.45
N GLY A 184 -12.53 17.67 -9.81
CA GLY A 184 -13.01 17.26 -11.12
C GLY A 184 -11.90 16.86 -12.09
N PHE A 185 -10.63 16.88 -11.67
CA PHE A 185 -9.55 16.33 -12.47
C PHE A 185 -9.71 14.81 -12.61
N ALA A 186 -9.57 14.32 -13.84
CA ALA A 186 -9.60 12.89 -14.16
C ALA A 186 -8.26 12.49 -14.78
N LEU A 187 -7.60 11.54 -14.15
CA LEU A 187 -6.48 10.81 -14.69
C LEU A 187 -7.05 9.55 -15.36
N ASP A 188 -7.13 9.56 -16.69
CA ASP A 188 -7.68 8.41 -17.43
C ASP A 188 -6.69 7.26 -17.47
N ARG A 189 -5.40 7.57 -17.60
CA ARG A 189 -4.32 6.59 -17.55
C ARG A 189 -3.00 7.22 -17.12
N PHE A 190 -2.34 6.56 -16.21
CA PHE A 190 -0.91 6.70 -15.93
C PHE A 190 -0.25 5.34 -16.12
N ALA A 191 0.90 5.31 -16.77
CA ALA A 191 1.76 4.14 -16.87
C ALA A 191 3.22 4.57 -16.75
N GLY A 192 4.09 3.66 -16.29
CA GLY A 192 5.53 3.95 -16.13
C GLY A 192 6.20 2.99 -15.18
N ARG A 193 7.52 3.03 -15.12
CA ARG A 193 8.31 2.26 -14.16
C ARG A 193 8.66 3.15 -12.99
N PHE A 194 8.28 2.72 -11.80
CA PHE A 194 8.60 3.40 -10.54
C PHE A 194 9.79 2.74 -9.86
N TYR A 195 10.66 3.54 -9.28
CA TYR A 195 11.68 3.08 -8.37
C TYR A 195 11.86 4.04 -7.17
N LEU A 196 12.20 3.45 -6.04
CA LEU A 196 12.70 4.12 -4.85
C LEU A 196 13.94 3.36 -4.40
N THR A 197 15.08 4.03 -4.30
CA THR A 197 16.33 3.42 -3.85
C THR A 197 17.23 4.45 -3.20
N ASN A 198 17.81 4.14 -2.05
CA ASN A 198 18.75 5.00 -1.33
C ASN A 198 18.29 6.47 -1.17
N GLY A 199 16.99 6.68 -0.97
CA GLY A 199 16.42 8.02 -0.84
C GLY A 199 16.16 8.75 -2.16
N CYS A 200 16.52 8.17 -3.30
CA CYS A 200 16.15 8.66 -4.62
C CYS A 200 14.88 7.99 -5.09
N MET A 201 13.92 8.77 -5.55
CA MET A 201 12.66 8.31 -6.11
C MET A 201 12.53 8.82 -7.54
N GLY A 202 12.04 7.97 -8.44
CA GLY A 202 11.81 8.40 -9.81
C GLY A 202 10.86 7.52 -10.58
N PHE A 203 10.52 8.01 -11.75
CA PHE A 203 9.73 7.29 -12.74
C PHE A 203 10.44 7.33 -14.08
N GLU A 204 10.34 6.24 -14.83
CA GLU A 204 10.84 6.12 -16.20
C GLU A 204 9.70 5.73 -17.14
N ASP A 205 9.83 6.13 -18.40
CA ASP A 205 8.88 5.82 -19.49
C ASP A 205 7.43 6.17 -19.12
N VAL A 206 7.24 7.35 -18.54
CA VAL A 206 5.95 7.81 -18.05
C VAL A 206 5.03 8.18 -19.19
N SER A 207 3.81 7.65 -19.16
CA SER A 207 2.70 8.03 -20.04
C SER A 207 1.54 8.51 -19.21
N VAL A 208 1.09 9.74 -19.43
CA VAL A 208 -0.04 10.36 -18.75
C VAL A 208 -1.11 10.72 -19.76
N VAL A 209 -2.30 10.20 -19.57
CA VAL A 209 -3.48 10.50 -20.40
C VAL A 209 -4.58 11.07 -19.53
N THR A 210 -5.12 12.19 -19.94
CA THR A 210 -6.32 12.82 -19.37
C THR A 210 -7.30 13.12 -20.49
N GLY A 211 -8.53 13.48 -20.18
CA GLY A 211 -9.53 13.82 -21.19
C GLY A 211 -9.10 14.89 -22.22
N ARG A 212 -8.02 15.63 -21.96
CA ARG A 212 -7.55 16.73 -22.82
C ARG A 212 -6.07 16.66 -23.19
N SER A 213 -5.30 15.74 -22.61
CA SER A 213 -3.85 15.71 -22.77
C SER A 213 -3.32 14.29 -22.85
N ASN A 214 -2.30 14.11 -23.68
CA ASN A 214 -1.49 12.89 -23.71
C ASN A 214 -0.02 13.32 -23.67
N VAL A 215 0.66 12.95 -22.59
CA VAL A 215 2.03 13.39 -22.31
C VAL A 215 2.91 12.17 -22.14
N GLN A 216 4.07 12.19 -22.77
CA GLN A 216 5.12 11.20 -22.60
C GLN A 216 6.34 11.85 -21.95
N ILE A 217 6.83 11.28 -20.86
CA ILE A 217 7.97 11.81 -20.13
C ILE A 217 8.99 10.68 -19.95
N PRO A 218 10.18 10.79 -20.55
CA PRO A 218 11.17 9.69 -20.45
C PRO A 218 11.62 9.44 -19.03
N TYR A 219 11.73 10.49 -18.21
CA TYR A 219 12.27 10.39 -16.86
C TYR A 219 11.79 11.52 -15.94
N ILE A 220 11.49 11.19 -14.68
CA ILE A 220 11.19 12.14 -13.57
C ILE A 220 11.96 11.67 -12.34
N SER A 221 12.72 12.53 -11.69
CA SER A 221 13.41 12.26 -10.41
C SER A 221 13.28 13.44 -9.48
#